data_f977690ec43a4791cb4c9e443042efaa
#
_entry.id   f977690ec43a4791cb4c9e443042efaa
#
_cell.length_a   1.000
_cell.length_b   1.000
_cell.length_c   1.000
_cell.angle_alpha   90.00
_cell.angle_beta   90.00
_cell.angle_gamma   90.00
#
_symmetry.space_group_name_H-M   'P 1'
#
loop_
_entity.id
_entity.type
_entity.pdbx_description
1 polymer ?
#
loop_
_entity_poly.entity_id
_entity_poly.type
_entity_poly.pdbx_seq_one_letter_code
_entity_poly.pdbx_strand_id
1 'polypeptide(L)'
;MGEKIFNIDGNEIIISGEGIEDIEIDDIIIEEVFEDEEEIEGDLVITANYLNVEFGEVYPAEIVIEDGLFKEVIPIITDDEDSLDLDYEGILIPGFIDAHIHIESSKIVPSNFAKAVLPFGTTSVVADSHEIANVLGVEGVNYMIENGKKAPFDFYYAVPSCVPATPFESSGAILDSSKVEELLKYDEMVALGEMMNFPGVLGEDEEVLKKLAAANRIGKPIDGHAPLLSGEHLEKYMSYGISTDHECSNFAEAIEKKKAGMKIMVREGSSAKDMDNLLNVDDRLNYLIEEEMAGNIVVNTIDESLSQSPFDFLVCDDINARDLANGHLNNLIKKAVSLKIDPKEAIKMVTFNPAEHYGLNCGAIEEGRIANFSLVDDLTNLNISKVWVHGELVVDEGEVLFEVEPPEIINNFVLDEVTPEDFDVIMEMDYVSSLMDESTNVYAIEAYDGDLITGKVEETLFIKNKVIQPNLKKDVIKIAVVNRYGGGNITNGFIKGFNLKKGAFAASVAHDSHNIVVIGTNSEDMAYAVNLIRENKGGFAVVSKEDGIEDTLELPIAGLMSDKDLDYVAAKLIALHDLVHDLGCNLTAPFMTLAFMALLVIPNFKISDLGLFDYENFGFTDLIKQYLI
;
A
#
# COMPACT_ATOMS: atom_id res chain seq x y z
N MET A 1 51.88 7.47 28.39
CA MET A 1 50.56 8.08 28.47
C MET A 1 49.81 7.37 29.58
N GLY A 2 49.54 8.05 30.69
CA GLY A 2 48.73 7.54 31.79
C GLY A 2 47.26 7.96 31.54
N GLU A 3 46.34 7.18 32.08
CA GLU A 3 44.91 7.54 32.16
C GLU A 3 44.54 7.60 33.64
N LYS A 4 43.80 8.63 34.07
CA LYS A 4 43.27 8.76 35.41
C LYS A 4 41.79 9.00 35.34
N ILE A 5 41.00 8.24 36.09
CA ILE A 5 39.54 8.31 36.10
C ILE A 5 39.13 9.07 37.35
N PHE A 6 38.36 10.12 37.20
CA PHE A 6 37.77 10.91 38.28
C PHE A 6 36.26 10.68 38.27
N ASN A 7 35.65 10.61 39.44
CA ASN A 7 34.21 10.54 39.58
C ASN A 7 33.72 11.85 40.22
N ILE A 8 33.14 12.73 39.42
CA ILE A 8 32.64 14.04 39.86
C ILE A 8 31.14 14.03 39.65
N ASP A 9 30.39 14.20 40.73
CA ASP A 9 28.91 14.25 40.75
C ASP A 9 28.20 13.08 40.04
N GLY A 10 28.82 11.90 40.09
CA GLY A 10 28.24 10.67 39.52
C GLY A 10 28.71 10.34 38.11
N ASN A 11 29.47 11.23 37.46
CA ASN A 11 30.00 11.01 36.10
C ASN A 11 31.48 10.59 36.18
N GLU A 12 31.87 9.59 35.37
CA GLU A 12 33.26 9.20 35.18
C GLU A 12 33.95 10.08 34.15
N ILE A 13 34.87 10.91 34.57
CA ILE A 13 35.72 11.74 33.68
C ILE A 13 37.05 11.05 33.51
N ILE A 14 37.40 10.70 32.27
CA ILE A 14 38.69 10.07 31.92
C ILE A 14 39.61 11.13 31.34
N ILE A 15 40.71 11.42 32.03
CA ILE A 15 41.74 12.33 31.53
C ILE A 15 42.95 11.48 31.09
N SER A 16 43.40 11.67 29.83
CA SER A 16 44.54 10.97 29.25
C SER A 16 45.63 11.93 28.78
N GLY A 17 46.91 11.69 29.18
CA GLY A 17 48.02 12.56 28.78
C GLY A 17 49.36 12.18 29.44
N GLU A 18 50.41 12.97 29.24
CA GLU A 18 51.69 12.85 29.95
C GLU A 18 51.69 13.76 31.20
N GLY A 19 52.03 13.21 32.39
CA GLY A 19 52.10 13.95 33.64
C GLY A 19 50.84 13.94 34.51
N ILE A 20 49.87 13.08 34.21
CA ILE A 20 48.56 12.99 34.88
C ILE A 20 48.67 12.35 36.30
N GLU A 21 49.77 11.72 36.62
CA GLU A 21 49.94 10.96 37.90
C GLU A 21 49.85 11.85 39.14
N ASP A 22 50.09 13.15 39.02
CA ASP A 22 50.13 14.13 40.11
C ASP A 22 48.90 15.04 40.20
N ILE A 23 47.84 14.85 39.38
CA ILE A 23 46.63 15.66 39.42
C ILE A 23 45.70 15.14 40.50
N GLU A 24 45.34 15.99 41.50
CA GLU A 24 44.29 15.73 42.49
C GLU A 24 42.97 16.42 42.05
N ILE A 25 41.81 15.92 42.58
CA ILE A 25 40.47 16.47 42.21
C ILE A 25 40.38 17.98 42.48
N ASP A 26 41.06 18.49 43.52
CA ASP A 26 41.08 19.92 43.89
C ASP A 26 41.93 20.77 42.93
N ASP A 27 42.69 20.17 42.03
CA ASP A 27 43.50 20.84 41.02
C ASP A 27 42.77 20.96 39.67
N ILE A 28 41.57 20.34 39.52
CA ILE A 28 40.76 20.45 38.33
C ILE A 28 39.93 21.75 38.45
N ILE A 29 40.44 22.83 37.92
CA ILE A 29 39.66 24.02 37.69
C ILE A 29 38.88 23.75 36.40
N ILE A 30 37.58 23.47 36.51
CA ILE A 30 36.66 23.58 35.38
C ILE A 30 36.50 25.06 35.19
N GLU A 31 37.31 25.71 34.36
CA GLU A 31 36.94 26.96 33.77
C GLU A 31 35.71 26.63 32.91
N GLU A 32 34.54 27.13 33.27
CA GLU A 32 33.45 27.29 32.31
C GLU A 32 34.06 28.12 31.16
N VAL A 33 34.45 27.44 30.10
CA VAL A 33 34.68 28.09 28.81
C VAL A 33 33.30 28.50 28.36
N PHE A 34 32.91 29.73 28.69
CA PHE A 34 31.95 30.44 27.87
C PHE A 34 32.64 30.57 26.53
N GLU A 35 32.48 29.59 25.65
CA GLU A 35 32.67 29.84 24.22
C GLU A 35 31.73 31.01 23.92
N ASP A 36 32.29 32.07 23.33
CA ASP A 36 31.47 33.12 22.73
C ASP A 36 30.36 32.39 21.97
N GLU A 37 29.09 32.69 22.25
CA GLU A 37 27.94 32.15 21.50
C GLU A 37 28.20 32.50 20.03
N GLU A 38 28.88 31.61 19.28
CA GLU A 38 28.88 31.73 17.84
C GLU A 38 27.41 31.63 17.44
N GLU A 39 26.85 32.69 16.88
CA GLU A 39 25.52 32.66 16.31
C GLU A 39 25.47 31.47 15.36
N ILE A 40 24.68 30.44 15.70
CA ILE A 40 24.52 29.25 14.88
C ILE A 40 23.74 29.68 13.65
N GLU A 41 24.42 29.80 12.52
CA GLU A 41 23.80 30.20 11.25
C GLU A 41 23.26 29.00 10.52
N GLY A 42 21.97 29.03 10.18
CA GLY A 42 21.25 28.07 9.35
C GLY A 42 20.04 28.73 8.69
N ASP A 43 19.43 28.06 7.73
CA ASP A 43 18.20 28.52 7.09
C ASP A 43 17.03 28.52 8.09
N LEU A 44 17.05 27.56 9.04
CA LEU A 44 16.07 27.43 10.10
C LEU A 44 16.75 26.86 11.35
N VAL A 45 16.53 27.49 12.50
CA VAL A 45 16.96 27.01 13.82
C VAL A 45 15.71 26.83 14.69
N ILE A 46 15.56 25.68 15.32
CA ILE A 46 14.41 25.34 16.16
C ILE A 46 14.90 24.75 17.48
N THR A 47 14.39 25.29 18.60
CA THR A 47 14.51 24.68 19.92
C THR A 47 13.24 23.97 20.31
N ALA A 48 13.27 22.65 20.50
CA ALA A 48 12.10 21.83 20.84
C ALA A 48 12.50 20.49 21.49
N ASN A 49 11.54 19.85 22.13
CA ASN A 49 11.68 18.43 22.41
C ASN A 49 11.60 17.64 21.11
N TYR A 50 12.47 16.66 20.92
CA TYR A 50 12.41 15.79 19.75
C TYR A 50 12.55 14.32 20.14
N LEU A 51 12.00 13.45 19.30
CA LEU A 51 12.17 12.01 19.41
C LEU A 51 13.42 11.56 18.66
N ASN A 52 14.43 11.13 19.40
CA ASN A 52 15.48 10.29 18.82
C ASN A 52 14.91 8.90 18.59
N VAL A 53 14.50 8.64 17.35
CA VAL A 53 13.75 7.43 16.98
C VAL A 53 14.62 6.16 17.01
N GLU A 54 15.93 6.29 16.86
CA GLU A 54 16.86 5.14 16.93
C GLU A 54 16.90 4.57 18.35
N PHE A 55 17.05 5.43 19.35
CA PHE A 55 17.16 5.04 20.77
C PHE A 55 15.82 5.05 21.53
N GLY A 56 14.76 5.64 20.93
CA GLY A 56 13.46 5.76 21.57
C GLY A 56 13.44 6.73 22.75
N GLU A 57 14.25 7.79 22.70
CA GLU A 57 14.37 8.79 23.75
C GLU A 57 13.81 10.14 23.29
N VAL A 58 13.20 10.89 24.22
CA VAL A 58 12.71 12.25 23.97
C VAL A 58 13.46 13.21 24.89
N TYR A 59 14.09 14.21 24.30
CA TYR A 59 14.80 15.27 25.04
C TYR A 59 14.85 16.58 24.25
N PRO A 60 15.06 17.74 24.92
CA PRO A 60 15.16 19.01 24.25
C PRO A 60 16.47 19.14 23.46
N ALA A 61 16.38 19.75 22.29
CA ALA A 61 17.54 20.05 21.45
C ALA A 61 17.36 21.36 20.68
N GLU A 62 18.48 21.95 20.30
CA GLU A 62 18.56 22.94 19.24
C GLU A 62 18.87 22.21 17.93
N ILE A 63 18.00 22.40 16.94
CA ILE A 63 18.03 21.73 15.65
C ILE A 63 18.29 22.79 14.58
N VAL A 64 19.41 22.66 13.88
CA VAL A 64 19.85 23.56 12.83
C VAL A 64 19.63 22.89 11.48
N ILE A 65 18.95 23.58 10.57
CA ILE A 65 18.66 23.10 9.22
C ILE A 65 19.30 24.06 8.21
N GLU A 66 20.03 23.51 7.24
CA GLU A 66 20.67 24.24 6.15
C GLU A 66 20.57 23.42 4.86
N ASP A 67 20.23 24.08 3.75
CA ASP A 67 20.06 23.44 2.43
C ASP A 67 19.11 22.20 2.46
N GLY A 68 18.06 22.25 3.29
CA GLY A 68 17.07 21.17 3.42
C GLY A 68 17.52 19.93 4.20
N LEU A 69 18.68 19.98 4.85
CA LEU A 69 19.24 18.90 5.67
C LEU A 69 19.35 19.32 7.12
N PHE A 70 19.26 18.38 8.05
CA PHE A 70 19.68 18.60 9.42
C PHE A 70 21.20 18.81 9.44
N LYS A 71 21.65 20.04 9.72
CA LYS A 71 23.06 20.39 9.80
C LYS A 71 23.65 19.98 11.15
N GLU A 72 22.94 20.31 12.22
CA GLU A 72 23.33 19.99 13.60
C GLU A 72 22.08 19.67 14.43
N VAL A 73 22.23 18.75 15.37
CA VAL A 73 21.20 18.42 16.39
C VAL A 73 21.90 18.41 17.75
N ILE A 74 21.76 19.50 18.49
CA ILE A 74 22.50 19.77 19.71
C ILE A 74 21.59 19.55 20.93
N PRO A 75 21.81 18.46 21.72
CA PRO A 75 21.02 18.25 22.92
C PRO A 75 21.21 19.38 23.93
N ILE A 76 20.11 19.89 24.49
CA ILE A 76 20.15 20.89 25.54
C ILE A 76 20.20 20.17 26.89
N ILE A 77 21.30 20.33 27.60
CA ILE A 77 21.50 19.74 28.93
C ILE A 77 21.21 20.83 29.97
N THR A 78 20.20 20.64 30.79
CA THR A 78 19.84 21.58 31.87
C THR A 78 19.34 20.81 33.10
N ASP A 79 19.66 21.36 34.28
CA ASP A 79 19.13 20.86 35.57
C ASP A 79 17.72 21.41 35.88
N ASP A 80 17.22 22.37 35.12
CA ASP A 80 15.95 23.06 35.31
C ASP A 80 15.14 23.06 34.01
N GLU A 81 14.40 21.98 33.76
CA GLU A 81 13.55 21.83 32.57
C GLU A 81 12.45 22.91 32.48
N ASP A 82 12.00 23.45 33.63
CA ASP A 82 10.97 24.51 33.69
C ASP A 82 11.50 25.88 33.21
N SER A 83 12.81 26.03 33.03
CA SER A 83 13.45 27.25 32.57
C SER A 83 13.75 27.29 31.05
N LEU A 84 13.50 26.21 30.34
CA LEU A 84 13.74 26.14 28.91
C LEU A 84 12.72 26.97 28.12
N ASP A 85 13.23 27.87 27.30
CA ASP A 85 12.44 28.65 26.32
C ASP A 85 12.47 27.91 25.00
N LEU A 86 11.49 27.03 24.78
CA LEU A 86 11.35 26.24 23.55
C LEU A 86 10.46 26.97 22.54
N ASP A 87 10.83 26.94 21.28
CA ASP A 87 10.05 27.56 20.19
C ASP A 87 8.67 26.91 20.04
N TYR A 88 8.57 25.62 20.36
CA TYR A 88 7.32 24.86 20.24
C TYR A 88 7.03 24.02 21.47
N GLU A 89 5.75 24.05 21.90
CA GLU A 89 5.21 23.05 22.80
C GLU A 89 4.92 21.76 22.00
N GLY A 90 5.27 20.60 22.55
CA GLY A 90 5.09 19.30 21.87
C GLY A 90 6.41 18.60 21.58
N ILE A 91 6.37 17.68 20.62
CA ILE A 91 7.53 16.84 20.27
C ILE A 91 7.72 16.85 18.76
N LEU A 92 8.94 17.15 18.31
CA LEU A 92 9.34 16.94 16.92
C LEU A 92 9.61 15.46 16.69
N ILE A 93 9.02 14.90 15.64
CA ILE A 93 9.22 13.53 15.20
C ILE A 93 9.64 13.52 13.73
N PRO A 94 10.40 12.50 13.26
CA PRO A 94 10.67 12.35 11.84
C PRO A 94 9.38 12.23 11.04
N GLY A 95 9.37 12.76 9.83
CA GLY A 95 8.26 12.56 8.89
C GLY A 95 8.05 11.09 8.58
N PHE A 96 6.79 10.66 8.47
CA PHE A 96 6.45 9.27 8.23
C PHE A 96 6.75 8.86 6.78
N ILE A 97 7.14 7.59 6.62
CA ILE A 97 7.47 6.93 5.36
C ILE A 97 6.53 5.73 5.20
N ASP A 98 5.65 5.74 4.22
CA ASP A 98 4.92 4.52 3.85
C ASP A 98 5.81 3.63 2.99
N ALA A 99 6.19 2.49 3.53
CA ALA A 99 7.17 1.60 2.91
C ALA A 99 6.61 0.78 1.73
N HIS A 100 5.29 0.75 1.56
CA HIS A 100 4.62 0.05 0.46
C HIS A 100 3.21 0.58 0.23
N ILE A 101 2.98 1.19 -0.93
CA ILE A 101 1.70 1.77 -1.30
C ILE A 101 1.50 1.79 -2.82
N HIS A 102 0.24 1.62 -3.24
CA HIS A 102 -0.24 1.89 -4.59
C HIS A 102 -1.04 3.20 -4.59
N ILE A 103 -0.40 4.32 -5.00
CA ILE A 103 -1.03 5.64 -4.98
C ILE A 103 -2.31 5.64 -5.82
N GLU A 104 -2.33 4.91 -6.92
CA GLU A 104 -3.46 4.75 -7.84
C GLU A 104 -4.71 4.23 -7.12
N SER A 105 -4.56 3.44 -6.06
CA SER A 105 -5.68 2.93 -5.26
C SER A 105 -6.42 4.02 -4.51
N SER A 106 -5.79 5.17 -4.26
CA SER A 106 -6.45 6.37 -3.74
C SER A 106 -7.32 7.10 -4.78
N LYS A 107 -7.18 6.77 -6.07
CA LYS A 107 -7.85 7.38 -7.23
C LYS A 107 -7.46 8.84 -7.48
N ILE A 108 -6.37 9.33 -6.88
CA ILE A 108 -5.80 10.66 -7.11
C ILE A 108 -4.33 10.54 -7.54
N VAL A 109 -3.84 11.57 -8.24
CA VAL A 109 -2.46 11.61 -8.71
C VAL A 109 -1.45 11.89 -7.58
N PRO A 110 -0.16 11.57 -7.75
CA PRO A 110 0.84 11.75 -6.69
C PRO A 110 0.87 13.14 -6.06
N SER A 111 0.79 14.20 -6.85
CA SER A 111 0.81 15.57 -6.31
C SER A 111 -0.43 15.88 -5.43
N ASN A 112 -1.61 15.37 -5.78
CA ASN A 112 -2.81 15.48 -4.95
C ASN A 112 -2.73 14.54 -3.73
N PHE A 113 -2.10 13.38 -3.87
CA PHE A 113 -1.83 12.47 -2.77
C PHE A 113 -0.94 13.11 -1.71
N ALA A 114 0.16 13.76 -2.11
CA ALA A 114 1.03 14.52 -1.19
C ALA A 114 0.23 15.56 -0.39
N LYS A 115 -0.60 16.37 -1.08
CA LYS A 115 -1.48 17.35 -0.44
C LYS A 115 -2.43 16.72 0.58
N ALA A 116 -2.87 15.49 0.31
CA ALA A 116 -3.79 14.76 1.17
C ALA A 116 -3.15 14.18 2.43
N VAL A 117 -1.89 13.69 2.34
CA VAL A 117 -1.26 12.94 3.45
C VAL A 117 -0.33 13.76 4.33
N LEU A 118 0.19 14.89 3.82
CA LEU A 118 1.07 15.78 4.59
C LEU A 118 0.43 16.26 5.90
N PRO A 119 -0.88 16.64 5.96
CA PRO A 119 -1.51 17.01 7.23
C PRO A 119 -1.54 15.88 8.27
N PHE A 120 -1.29 14.64 7.84
CA PHE A 120 -1.20 13.47 8.70
C PHE A 120 0.26 13.04 9.00
N GLY A 121 1.26 13.89 8.65
CA GLY A 121 2.66 13.69 8.96
C GLY A 121 3.42 12.74 8.02
N THR A 122 2.79 12.21 6.99
CA THR A 122 3.49 11.43 5.97
C THR A 122 4.19 12.38 5.01
N THR A 123 5.51 12.27 4.93
CA THR A 123 6.36 13.12 4.08
C THR A 123 7.03 12.36 2.94
N SER A 124 6.98 11.04 3.00
CA SER A 124 7.63 10.17 2.02
C SER A 124 6.85 8.87 1.82
N VAL A 125 6.98 8.29 0.64
CA VAL A 125 6.46 6.95 0.32
C VAL A 125 7.43 6.16 -0.55
N VAL A 126 7.36 4.82 -0.47
CA VAL A 126 7.90 3.89 -1.47
C VAL A 126 6.72 3.33 -2.24
N ALA A 127 6.42 3.91 -3.39
CA ALA A 127 5.25 3.57 -4.19
C ALA A 127 5.58 2.54 -5.28
N ASP A 128 4.81 1.45 -5.37
CA ASP A 128 4.86 0.53 -6.51
C ASP A 128 3.78 0.92 -7.53
N SER A 129 4.20 1.52 -8.63
CA SER A 129 3.30 2.04 -9.68
C SER A 129 2.94 0.97 -10.70
N HIS A 130 2.75 -0.30 -10.31
CA HIS A 130 2.44 -1.36 -11.26
C HIS A 130 1.05 -1.23 -11.88
N GLU A 131 0.13 -0.57 -11.20
CA GLU A 131 -1.23 -0.33 -11.67
C GLU A 131 -1.23 0.52 -12.97
N ILE A 132 -0.65 1.71 -12.92
CA ILE A 132 -0.53 2.54 -14.13
C ILE A 132 0.44 1.91 -15.16
N ALA A 133 1.43 1.16 -14.72
CA ALA A 133 2.34 0.45 -15.60
C ALA A 133 1.62 -0.65 -16.41
N ASN A 134 0.59 -1.30 -15.86
CA ASN A 134 -0.26 -2.24 -16.60
C ASN A 134 -1.03 -1.55 -17.73
N VAL A 135 -1.33 -0.25 -17.60
CA VAL A 135 -2.06 0.53 -18.61
C VAL A 135 -1.13 1.17 -19.64
N LEU A 136 -0.04 1.80 -19.19
CA LEU A 136 0.81 2.69 -19.98
C LEU A 136 2.29 2.28 -20.04
N GLY A 137 2.67 1.22 -19.32
CA GLY A 137 4.06 0.75 -19.26
C GLY A 137 5.00 1.79 -18.65
N VAL A 138 6.18 1.93 -19.23
CA VAL A 138 7.20 2.90 -18.79
C VAL A 138 6.68 4.35 -18.82
N GLU A 139 5.79 4.69 -19.75
CA GLU A 139 5.18 6.03 -19.81
C GLU A 139 4.34 6.31 -18.56
N GLY A 140 3.60 5.31 -18.05
CA GLY A 140 2.85 5.43 -16.81
C GLY A 140 3.75 5.63 -15.60
N VAL A 141 4.82 4.85 -15.48
CA VAL A 141 5.81 5.02 -14.40
C VAL A 141 6.44 6.42 -14.43
N ASN A 142 6.86 6.88 -15.60
CA ASN A 142 7.40 8.24 -15.77
C ASN A 142 6.38 9.32 -15.40
N TYR A 143 5.10 9.11 -15.71
CA TYR A 143 4.04 10.04 -15.32
C TYR A 143 3.94 10.18 -13.80
N MET A 144 3.99 9.08 -13.06
CA MET A 144 3.95 9.12 -11.59
C MET A 144 5.13 9.91 -11.02
N ILE A 145 6.33 9.66 -11.54
CA ILE A 145 7.54 10.38 -11.13
C ILE A 145 7.40 11.89 -11.42
N GLU A 146 7.06 12.26 -12.66
CA GLU A 146 6.99 13.68 -13.05
C GLU A 146 5.82 14.43 -12.39
N ASN A 147 4.71 13.74 -12.09
CA ASN A 147 3.61 14.33 -11.34
C ASN A 147 3.98 14.51 -9.86
N GLY A 148 4.69 13.55 -9.26
CA GLY A 148 5.17 13.62 -7.89
C GLY A 148 6.09 14.84 -7.65
N LYS A 149 6.96 15.17 -8.58
CA LYS A 149 7.87 16.34 -8.51
C LYS A 149 7.15 17.69 -8.41
N LYS A 150 5.84 17.74 -8.59
CA LYS A 150 5.03 18.98 -8.52
C LYS A 150 4.58 19.32 -7.10
N ALA A 151 4.89 18.49 -6.11
CA ALA A 151 4.56 18.71 -4.71
C ALA A 151 5.83 18.64 -3.84
N PRO A 152 5.90 19.37 -2.72
CA PRO A 152 6.98 19.26 -1.76
C PRO A 152 6.80 17.98 -0.93
N PHE A 153 7.27 16.84 -1.47
CA PHE A 153 7.08 15.51 -0.90
C PHE A 153 8.10 14.55 -1.52
N ASP A 154 8.63 13.61 -0.78
CA ASP A 154 9.61 12.66 -1.28
C ASP A 154 8.93 11.39 -1.78
N PHE A 155 8.76 11.29 -3.10
CA PHE A 155 8.30 10.09 -3.76
C PHE A 155 9.48 9.21 -4.16
N TYR A 156 9.67 8.13 -3.45
CA TYR A 156 10.49 7.00 -3.87
C TYR A 156 9.62 5.96 -4.54
N TYR A 157 10.17 5.22 -5.50
CA TYR A 157 9.41 4.24 -6.25
C TYR A 157 10.08 2.87 -6.23
N ALA A 158 9.27 1.83 -6.23
CA ALA A 158 9.68 0.48 -6.57
C ALA A 158 9.37 0.22 -8.06
N VAL A 159 10.30 -0.41 -8.77
CA VAL A 159 10.10 -0.74 -10.19
C VAL A 159 9.10 -1.87 -10.32
N PRO A 160 7.99 -1.72 -11.05
CA PRO A 160 7.01 -2.78 -11.24
C PRO A 160 7.63 -4.08 -11.76
N SER A 161 7.52 -5.16 -11.01
CA SER A 161 8.14 -6.45 -11.33
C SER A 161 7.28 -7.33 -12.24
N CYS A 162 5.95 -7.22 -12.12
CA CYS A 162 4.97 -8.12 -12.73
C CYS A 162 3.93 -7.35 -13.56
N VAL A 163 4.26 -7.01 -14.81
CA VAL A 163 3.36 -6.30 -15.74
C VAL A 163 3.33 -7.04 -17.08
N PRO A 164 2.23 -7.73 -17.41
CA PRO A 164 1.09 -8.09 -16.53
C PRO A 164 1.47 -9.07 -15.42
N ALA A 165 0.60 -9.23 -14.43
CA ALA A 165 0.79 -10.18 -13.33
C ALA A 165 0.85 -11.64 -13.83
N THR A 166 0.02 -11.99 -14.81
CA THR A 166 -0.04 -13.33 -15.41
C THR A 166 -0.12 -13.29 -16.93
N PRO A 167 0.22 -14.40 -17.63
CA PRO A 167 0.00 -14.52 -19.08
C PRO A 167 -1.47 -14.81 -19.46
N PHE A 168 -2.39 -14.91 -18.50
CA PHE A 168 -3.79 -15.28 -18.70
C PHE A 168 -4.73 -14.06 -18.73
N GLU A 169 -4.20 -12.89 -18.97
CA GLU A 169 -4.91 -11.62 -19.05
C GLU A 169 -4.26 -10.68 -20.05
N SER A 170 -5.02 -9.74 -20.60
CA SER A 170 -4.48 -8.70 -21.47
C SER A 170 -4.25 -7.42 -20.67
N SER A 171 -3.06 -6.85 -20.78
CA SER A 171 -2.74 -5.54 -20.23
C SER A 171 -2.47 -4.52 -21.34
N GLY A 172 -2.43 -3.23 -20.99
CA GLY A 172 -2.07 -2.16 -21.92
C GLY A 172 -0.60 -2.15 -22.30
N ALA A 173 0.27 -2.75 -21.48
CA ALA A 173 1.71 -2.83 -21.71
C ALA A 173 2.33 -4.08 -21.10
N ILE A 174 3.59 -4.33 -21.49
CA ILE A 174 4.41 -5.40 -20.91
C ILE A 174 5.75 -4.79 -20.49
N LEU A 175 6.15 -5.01 -19.23
CA LEU A 175 7.48 -4.70 -18.73
C LEU A 175 8.33 -5.98 -18.68
N ASP A 176 9.13 -6.18 -19.75
CA ASP A 176 10.12 -7.25 -19.78
C ASP A 176 11.36 -6.91 -18.93
N SER A 177 12.25 -7.88 -18.77
CA SER A 177 13.47 -7.74 -17.96
C SER A 177 14.39 -6.61 -18.41
N SER A 178 14.37 -6.24 -19.72
CA SER A 178 15.18 -5.14 -20.24
C SER A 178 14.66 -3.78 -19.77
N LYS A 179 13.33 -3.58 -19.80
CA LYS A 179 12.69 -2.35 -19.33
C LYS A 179 12.83 -2.21 -17.81
N VAL A 180 12.66 -3.31 -17.06
CA VAL A 180 12.86 -3.33 -15.61
C VAL A 180 14.31 -2.95 -15.27
N GLU A 181 15.32 -3.49 -15.97
CA GLU A 181 16.72 -3.12 -15.75
C GLU A 181 17.00 -1.65 -16.10
N GLU A 182 16.30 -1.09 -17.10
CA GLU A 182 16.42 0.33 -17.42
C GLU A 182 15.83 1.21 -16.32
N LEU A 183 14.61 0.92 -15.85
CA LEU A 183 13.96 1.65 -14.78
C LEU A 183 14.73 1.57 -13.46
N LEU A 184 15.31 0.42 -13.11
CA LEU A 184 16.13 0.26 -11.91
C LEU A 184 17.33 1.21 -11.82
N LYS A 185 17.72 1.89 -12.92
CA LYS A 185 18.82 2.85 -12.94
C LYS A 185 18.38 4.28 -12.63
N TYR A 186 17.09 4.54 -12.54
CA TYR A 186 16.60 5.87 -12.16
C TYR A 186 16.90 6.14 -10.68
N ASP A 187 17.20 7.39 -10.36
CA ASP A 187 17.54 7.78 -8.99
C ASP A 187 16.33 7.64 -8.05
N GLU A 188 15.12 7.91 -8.57
CA GLU A 188 13.86 7.80 -7.83
C GLU A 188 13.47 6.34 -7.51
N MET A 189 14.03 5.36 -8.23
CA MET A 189 13.74 3.95 -7.98
C MET A 189 14.64 3.42 -6.87
N VAL A 190 14.05 2.95 -5.78
CA VAL A 190 14.80 2.47 -4.60
C VAL A 190 14.75 0.94 -4.45
N ALA A 191 13.81 0.26 -5.10
CA ALA A 191 13.62 -1.18 -5.02
C ALA A 191 13.12 -1.77 -6.35
N LEU A 192 13.16 -3.09 -6.48
CA LEU A 192 12.28 -3.83 -7.38
C LEU A 192 10.97 -4.10 -6.62
N GLY A 193 9.84 -3.72 -7.19
CA GLY A 193 8.52 -3.85 -6.60
C GLY A 193 8.09 -5.29 -6.37
N GLU A 194 6.98 -5.46 -5.72
CA GLU A 194 6.48 -6.75 -5.24
C GLU A 194 6.50 -7.85 -6.31
N MET A 195 7.17 -8.96 -5.96
CA MET A 195 7.29 -10.12 -6.85
C MET A 195 6.07 -11.03 -6.72
N MET A 196 4.92 -10.60 -7.27
CA MET A 196 3.66 -11.34 -7.25
C MET A 196 3.71 -12.68 -7.98
N ASN A 197 4.56 -12.79 -9.01
CA ASN A 197 4.72 -14.02 -9.78
C ASN A 197 5.62 -15.03 -9.05
N PHE A 198 5.30 -15.35 -7.78
CA PHE A 198 6.04 -16.37 -7.05
C PHE A 198 5.97 -17.77 -7.72
N PRO A 199 4.90 -18.18 -8.44
CA PRO A 199 4.93 -19.42 -9.21
C PRO A 199 6.02 -19.41 -10.29
N GLY A 200 6.25 -18.26 -10.94
CA GLY A 200 7.34 -18.09 -11.91
C GLY A 200 8.72 -18.16 -11.26
N VAL A 201 8.87 -17.62 -10.05
CA VAL A 201 10.12 -17.76 -9.27
C VAL A 201 10.38 -19.23 -8.91
N LEU A 202 9.36 -19.94 -8.40
CA LEU A 202 9.47 -21.34 -8.04
C LEU A 202 9.65 -22.26 -9.27
N GLY A 203 9.03 -21.89 -10.40
CA GLY A 203 9.17 -22.57 -11.69
C GLY A 203 10.43 -22.22 -12.46
N GLU A 204 11.24 -21.27 -11.94
CA GLU A 204 12.47 -20.78 -12.58
C GLU A 204 12.22 -20.16 -13.97
N ASP A 205 11.13 -19.38 -14.10
CA ASP A 205 10.84 -18.64 -15.33
C ASP A 205 11.99 -17.69 -15.67
N GLU A 206 12.47 -17.76 -16.92
CA GLU A 206 13.67 -17.06 -17.37
C GLU A 206 13.51 -15.54 -17.29
N GLU A 207 12.34 -14.99 -17.62
CA GLU A 207 12.09 -13.54 -17.57
C GLU A 207 11.98 -13.04 -16.13
N VAL A 208 11.32 -13.80 -15.25
CA VAL A 208 11.25 -13.49 -13.83
C VAL A 208 12.64 -13.48 -13.20
N LEU A 209 13.44 -14.52 -13.45
CA LEU A 209 14.79 -14.61 -12.87
C LEU A 209 15.73 -13.51 -13.39
N LYS A 210 15.58 -13.05 -14.65
CA LYS A 210 16.36 -11.92 -15.18
C LYS A 210 16.04 -10.62 -14.46
N LYS A 211 14.78 -10.35 -14.12
CA LYS A 211 14.36 -9.16 -13.35
C LYS A 211 14.99 -9.17 -11.95
N LEU A 212 14.88 -10.29 -11.22
CA LEU A 212 15.50 -10.47 -9.91
C LEU A 212 17.02 -10.30 -9.96
N ALA A 213 17.67 -10.91 -10.97
CA ALA A 213 19.11 -10.78 -11.17
C ALA A 213 19.53 -9.33 -11.50
N ALA A 214 18.70 -8.55 -12.17
CA ALA A 214 18.96 -7.14 -12.46
C ALA A 214 18.98 -6.31 -11.15
N ALA A 215 17.98 -6.46 -10.30
CA ALA A 215 17.90 -5.78 -9.00
C ALA A 215 19.08 -6.16 -8.10
N ASN A 216 19.37 -7.44 -7.95
CA ASN A 216 20.52 -7.93 -7.18
C ASN A 216 21.87 -7.38 -7.68
N ARG A 217 22.07 -7.30 -9.01
CA ARG A 217 23.30 -6.75 -9.61
C ARG A 217 23.48 -5.26 -9.33
N ILE A 218 22.37 -4.49 -9.30
CA ILE A 218 22.38 -3.06 -9.01
C ILE A 218 22.48 -2.82 -7.50
N GLY A 219 22.11 -3.80 -6.67
CA GLY A 219 22.15 -3.73 -5.23
C GLY A 219 20.92 -3.07 -4.60
N LYS A 220 19.79 -3.06 -5.31
CA LYS A 220 18.51 -2.55 -4.78
C LYS A 220 17.72 -3.68 -4.11
N PRO A 221 17.02 -3.42 -3.00
CA PRO A 221 16.09 -4.37 -2.37
C PRO A 221 15.07 -4.92 -3.36
N ILE A 222 14.55 -6.10 -3.07
CA ILE A 222 13.48 -6.74 -3.82
C ILE A 222 12.33 -6.99 -2.87
N ASP A 223 11.19 -6.40 -3.15
CA ASP A 223 9.98 -6.59 -2.38
C ASP A 223 9.25 -7.87 -2.80
N GLY A 224 8.61 -8.50 -1.84
CA GLY A 224 7.89 -9.74 -2.03
C GLY A 224 6.39 -9.59 -1.92
N HIS A 225 5.72 -10.60 -2.47
CA HIS A 225 4.28 -10.83 -2.40
C HIS A 225 4.07 -12.35 -2.39
N ALA A 226 3.91 -12.93 -1.22
CA ALA A 226 4.00 -14.38 -1.07
C ALA A 226 2.93 -14.94 -0.13
N PRO A 227 1.61 -14.75 -0.42
CA PRO A 227 0.54 -15.22 0.44
C PRO A 227 0.62 -16.73 0.64
N LEU A 228 0.60 -17.15 1.91
CA LEU A 228 0.62 -18.56 2.35
C LEU A 228 1.86 -19.37 1.93
N LEU A 229 2.90 -18.73 1.43
CA LEU A 229 4.15 -19.40 1.04
C LEU A 229 4.96 -19.79 2.29
N SER A 230 5.37 -21.06 2.37
CA SER A 230 6.03 -21.63 3.55
C SER A 230 7.06 -22.71 3.19
N GLY A 231 7.88 -23.14 4.15
CA GLY A 231 8.85 -24.23 4.03
C GLY A 231 9.83 -24.06 2.88
N GLU A 232 10.12 -25.17 2.17
CA GLU A 232 11.10 -25.19 1.07
C GLU A 232 10.76 -24.20 -0.07
N HIS A 233 9.47 -23.93 -0.31
CA HIS A 233 9.05 -22.94 -1.31
C HIS A 233 9.40 -21.53 -0.87
N LEU A 234 9.20 -21.17 0.40
CA LEU A 234 9.61 -19.89 0.96
C LEU A 234 11.13 -19.72 0.88
N GLU A 235 11.90 -20.74 1.30
CA GLU A 235 13.36 -20.71 1.22
C GLU A 235 13.85 -20.50 -0.23
N LYS A 236 13.21 -21.19 -1.21
CA LYS A 236 13.53 -21.02 -2.62
C LYS A 236 13.22 -19.61 -3.10
N TYR A 237 12.04 -19.06 -2.77
CA TYR A 237 11.64 -17.70 -3.12
C TYR A 237 12.63 -16.66 -2.59
N MET A 238 13.00 -16.74 -1.32
CA MET A 238 13.96 -15.86 -0.68
C MET A 238 15.39 -16.00 -1.24
N SER A 239 15.77 -17.19 -1.73
CA SER A 239 17.11 -17.45 -2.26
C SER A 239 17.49 -16.60 -3.48
N TYR A 240 16.50 -15.98 -4.12
CA TYR A 240 16.69 -15.03 -5.22
C TYR A 240 16.85 -13.59 -4.76
N GLY A 241 16.91 -13.31 -3.45
CA GLY A 241 17.15 -11.99 -2.89
C GLY A 241 15.89 -11.23 -2.50
N ILE A 242 14.72 -11.86 -2.57
CA ILE A 242 13.45 -11.26 -2.14
C ILE A 242 13.46 -11.16 -0.61
N SER A 243 13.21 -9.96 -0.07
CA SER A 243 13.54 -9.62 1.31
C SER A 243 12.38 -9.18 2.19
N THR A 244 11.21 -8.91 1.61
CA THR A 244 10.02 -8.42 2.33
C THR A 244 8.78 -9.25 1.99
N ASP A 245 7.73 -9.14 2.82
CA ASP A 245 6.39 -9.62 2.50
C ASP A 245 5.33 -8.80 3.25
N HIS A 246 4.25 -8.43 2.57
CA HIS A 246 3.11 -7.70 3.11
C HIS A 246 1.80 -8.52 3.08
N GLU A 247 1.84 -9.75 2.53
CA GLU A 247 0.66 -10.60 2.32
C GLU A 247 0.35 -11.55 3.47
N CYS A 248 1.10 -11.47 4.58
CA CYS A 248 0.81 -12.27 5.76
C CYS A 248 -0.55 -11.88 6.36
N SER A 249 -1.47 -12.83 6.43
CA SER A 249 -2.80 -12.63 7.02
C SER A 249 -2.94 -13.16 8.45
N ASN A 250 -1.96 -13.89 8.95
CA ASN A 250 -1.97 -14.46 10.30
C ASN A 250 -0.57 -14.48 10.93
N PHE A 251 -0.56 -14.45 12.25
CA PHE A 251 0.67 -14.34 13.06
C PHE A 251 1.66 -15.49 12.81
N ALA A 252 1.17 -16.72 12.67
CA ALA A 252 2.05 -17.89 12.52
C ALA A 252 2.82 -17.86 11.18
N GLU A 253 2.16 -17.48 10.09
CA GLU A 253 2.78 -17.26 8.79
C GLU A 253 3.85 -16.16 8.86
N ALA A 254 3.51 -15.01 9.45
CA ALA A 254 4.41 -13.89 9.58
C ALA A 254 5.68 -14.24 10.39
N ILE A 255 5.53 -14.99 11.49
CA ILE A 255 6.65 -15.44 12.31
C ILE A 255 7.52 -16.48 11.57
N GLU A 256 6.93 -17.37 10.77
CA GLU A 256 7.71 -18.30 9.94
C GLU A 256 8.61 -17.53 8.97
N LYS A 257 8.05 -16.58 8.22
CA LYS A 257 8.77 -15.73 7.27
C LYS A 257 9.85 -14.88 7.97
N LYS A 258 9.50 -14.28 9.12
CA LYS A 258 10.44 -13.52 9.95
C LYS A 258 11.62 -14.37 10.41
N LYS A 259 11.38 -15.59 10.90
CA LYS A 259 12.43 -16.53 11.30
C LYS A 259 13.30 -17.00 10.13
N ALA A 260 12.75 -17.03 8.92
CA ALA A 260 13.52 -17.29 7.70
C ALA A 260 14.40 -16.10 7.28
N GLY A 261 14.20 -14.90 7.89
CA GLY A 261 15.00 -13.70 7.62
C GLY A 261 14.31 -12.67 6.72
N MET A 262 13.03 -12.88 6.40
CA MET A 262 12.22 -11.91 5.66
C MET A 262 11.75 -10.78 6.58
N LYS A 263 11.71 -9.56 6.08
CA LYS A 263 11.09 -8.43 6.79
C LYS A 263 9.59 -8.43 6.54
N ILE A 264 8.82 -8.22 7.58
CA ILE A 264 7.35 -8.26 7.52
C ILE A 264 6.79 -6.85 7.59
N MET A 265 5.99 -6.52 6.60
CA MET A 265 5.19 -5.30 6.52
C MET A 265 3.78 -5.62 7.04
N VAL A 266 3.40 -4.99 8.13
CA VAL A 266 2.06 -5.13 8.71
C VAL A 266 1.13 -4.21 7.94
N ARG A 267 0.27 -4.82 7.12
CA ARG A 267 -0.65 -4.12 6.23
C ARG A 267 -1.94 -3.71 6.95
N GLU A 268 -2.37 -2.46 6.72
CA GLU A 268 -3.66 -1.93 7.17
C GLU A 268 -4.23 -0.97 6.14
N GLY A 269 -4.67 -1.52 5.01
CA GLY A 269 -5.27 -0.80 3.89
C GLY A 269 -6.78 -0.70 3.96
N SER A 270 -7.41 -0.46 2.81
CA SER A 270 -8.88 -0.41 2.68
C SER A 270 -9.51 -1.78 2.48
N SER A 271 -8.84 -2.68 1.78
CA SER A 271 -9.32 -4.02 1.46
C SER A 271 -8.74 -5.10 2.37
N ALA A 272 -7.46 -5.01 2.68
CA ALA A 272 -6.75 -5.92 3.55
C ALA A 272 -6.37 -5.21 4.85
N LYS A 273 -6.80 -5.78 5.98
CA LYS A 273 -6.64 -5.24 7.33
C LYS A 273 -6.09 -6.31 8.24
N ASP A 274 -4.78 -6.49 8.18
CA ASP A 274 -4.11 -7.63 8.81
C ASP A 274 -3.54 -7.30 10.21
N MET A 275 -3.54 -6.02 10.61
CA MET A 275 -2.90 -5.58 11.85
C MET A 275 -3.47 -6.24 13.10
N ASP A 276 -4.81 -6.40 13.19
CA ASP A 276 -5.45 -7.06 14.34
C ASP A 276 -5.02 -8.52 14.48
N ASN A 277 -4.72 -9.20 13.38
CA ASN A 277 -4.24 -10.57 13.38
C ASN A 277 -2.73 -10.64 13.66
N LEU A 278 -1.94 -9.77 13.03
CA LEU A 278 -0.48 -9.80 13.13
C LEU A 278 0.04 -9.23 14.46
N LEU A 279 -0.60 -8.19 15.00
CA LEU A 279 -0.22 -7.59 16.27
C LEU A 279 -1.09 -8.06 17.44
N ASN A 280 -1.79 -9.19 17.30
CA ASN A 280 -2.60 -9.78 18.36
C ASN A 280 -1.80 -10.00 19.64
N VAL A 281 -2.33 -9.49 20.77
CA VAL A 281 -1.60 -9.51 22.05
C VAL A 281 -1.38 -10.93 22.56
N ASP A 282 -2.40 -11.81 22.42
CA ASP A 282 -2.32 -13.18 22.92
C ASP A 282 -1.30 -14.01 22.11
N ASP A 283 -1.26 -13.82 20.79
CA ASP A 283 -0.31 -14.52 19.91
C ASP A 283 1.12 -14.05 20.19
N ARG A 284 1.34 -12.74 20.35
CA ARG A 284 2.66 -12.20 20.74
C ARG A 284 3.10 -12.70 22.12
N LEU A 285 2.19 -12.75 23.08
CA LEU A 285 2.49 -13.28 24.41
C LEU A 285 2.90 -14.75 24.35
N ASN A 286 2.16 -15.57 23.61
CA ASN A 286 2.48 -16.99 23.43
C ASN A 286 3.85 -17.14 22.76
N TYR A 287 4.12 -16.38 21.72
CA TYR A 287 5.42 -16.36 21.03
C TYR A 287 6.58 -16.00 21.97
N LEU A 288 6.43 -14.95 22.80
CA LEU A 288 7.47 -14.55 23.75
C LEU A 288 7.74 -15.65 24.79
N ILE A 289 6.70 -16.33 25.28
CA ILE A 289 6.85 -17.45 26.22
C ILE A 289 7.59 -18.62 25.56
N GLU A 290 7.24 -18.97 24.32
CA GLU A 290 7.89 -20.06 23.58
C GLU A 290 9.36 -19.76 23.31
N GLU A 291 9.69 -18.55 22.86
CA GLU A 291 11.07 -18.13 22.56
C GLU A 291 11.93 -18.03 23.83
N GLU A 292 11.36 -17.59 24.96
CA GLU A 292 12.06 -17.61 26.26
C GLU A 292 12.31 -19.04 26.74
N MET A 293 11.30 -19.92 26.64
CA MET A 293 11.45 -21.34 26.99
C MET A 293 12.48 -22.06 26.11
N ALA A 294 12.59 -21.65 24.86
CA ALA A 294 13.61 -22.15 23.93
C ALA A 294 15.01 -21.55 24.20
N GLY A 295 15.09 -20.49 25.00
CA GLY A 295 16.35 -19.80 25.32
C GLY A 295 16.84 -18.86 24.21
N ASN A 296 15.96 -18.49 23.29
CA ASN A 296 16.28 -17.61 22.17
C ASN A 296 16.24 -16.12 22.58
N ILE A 297 15.39 -15.77 23.56
CA ILE A 297 15.26 -14.41 24.09
C ILE A 297 15.26 -14.43 25.63
N VAL A 298 15.46 -13.26 26.22
CA VAL A 298 15.29 -13.03 27.66
C VAL A 298 14.16 -12.02 27.85
N VAL A 299 13.10 -12.42 28.54
CA VAL A 299 11.97 -11.55 28.87
C VAL A 299 12.22 -10.92 30.24
N ASN A 300 12.58 -9.62 30.26
CA ASN A 300 12.79 -8.88 31.52
C ASN A 300 11.47 -8.63 32.24
N THR A 301 10.52 -8.06 31.52
CA THR A 301 9.12 -7.93 31.92
C THR A 301 8.21 -8.23 30.73
N ILE A 302 7.03 -8.81 30.98
CA ILE A 302 6.07 -9.15 29.92
C ILE A 302 5.58 -7.86 29.22
N ASP A 303 5.28 -6.81 29.98
CA ASP A 303 4.78 -5.55 29.43
C ASP A 303 5.80 -4.88 28.51
N GLU A 304 7.08 -4.82 28.91
CA GLU A 304 8.15 -4.26 28.09
C GLU A 304 8.38 -5.07 26.80
N SER A 305 8.36 -6.40 26.89
CA SER A 305 8.53 -7.26 25.73
C SER A 305 7.32 -7.21 24.79
N LEU A 306 6.10 -7.06 25.31
CA LEU A 306 4.90 -6.88 24.50
C LEU A 306 4.81 -5.49 23.85
N SER A 307 5.54 -4.50 24.36
CA SER A 307 5.57 -3.17 23.76
C SER A 307 6.39 -3.10 22.46
N GLN A 308 7.20 -4.09 22.22
CA GLN A 308 8.00 -4.21 20.97
C GLN A 308 7.22 -5.00 19.90
N SER A 309 7.34 -4.59 18.65
CA SER A 309 6.81 -5.33 17.51
C SER A 309 7.79 -6.44 17.09
N PRO A 310 7.32 -7.66 16.81
CA PRO A 310 8.16 -8.65 16.15
C PRO A 310 8.38 -8.37 14.66
N PHE A 311 7.61 -7.42 14.08
CA PHE A 311 7.60 -7.10 12.66
C PHE A 311 8.23 -5.73 12.38
N ASP A 312 8.51 -5.45 11.12
CA ASP A 312 9.45 -4.41 10.73
C ASP A 312 8.79 -3.09 10.34
N PHE A 313 7.66 -3.12 9.63
CA PHE A 313 7.02 -1.93 9.06
C PHE A 313 5.51 -1.94 9.28
N LEU A 314 4.89 -0.75 9.28
CA LEU A 314 3.45 -0.55 9.09
C LEU A 314 3.27 0.07 7.70
N VAL A 315 2.35 -0.45 6.90
CA VAL A 315 2.11 0.00 5.52
C VAL A 315 0.62 0.07 5.20
N CYS A 316 0.26 0.94 4.26
CA CYS A 316 -1.12 1.08 3.80
C CYS A 316 -1.47 0.12 2.67
N ASP A 317 -0.54 -0.17 1.75
CA ASP A 317 -0.80 -0.94 0.53
C ASP A 317 -1.92 -0.26 -0.30
N ASP A 318 -3.07 -0.87 -0.46
CA ASP A 318 -4.24 -0.32 -1.15
C ASP A 318 -5.11 0.53 -0.21
N ILE A 319 -5.00 1.84 -0.29
CA ILE A 319 -5.86 2.78 0.43
C ILE A 319 -6.75 3.56 -0.54
N ASN A 320 -8.08 3.51 -0.36
CA ASN A 320 -9.00 4.28 -1.18
C ASN A 320 -9.20 5.72 -0.67
N ALA A 321 -9.71 6.60 -1.54
CA ALA A 321 -9.89 8.02 -1.22
C ALA A 321 -10.76 8.26 0.03
N ARG A 322 -11.77 7.44 0.28
CA ARG A 322 -12.67 7.60 1.43
C ARG A 322 -11.94 7.38 2.75
N ASP A 323 -11.07 6.36 2.81
CA ASP A 323 -10.33 6.03 4.01
C ASP A 323 -9.15 7.01 4.18
N LEU A 324 -8.48 7.37 3.08
CA LEU A 324 -7.40 8.35 3.05
C LEU A 324 -7.83 9.74 3.55
N ALA A 325 -9.06 10.17 3.26
CA ALA A 325 -9.62 11.42 3.77
C ALA A 325 -9.71 11.49 5.31
N ASN A 326 -9.64 10.35 6.00
CA ASN A 326 -9.71 10.24 7.46
C ASN A 326 -8.34 10.07 8.12
N GLY A 327 -7.26 9.99 7.38
CA GLY A 327 -5.90 9.82 7.87
C GLY A 327 -5.09 8.82 7.05
N HIS A 328 -3.82 8.70 7.40
CA HIS A 328 -2.86 7.83 6.74
C HIS A 328 -2.07 7.05 7.80
N LEU A 329 -0.74 7.02 7.75
CA LEU A 329 0.11 6.31 8.72
C LEU A 329 -0.13 6.72 10.19
N ASN A 330 -0.55 7.96 10.46
CA ASN A 330 -0.95 8.38 11.80
C ASN A 330 -2.04 7.48 12.42
N ASN A 331 -2.97 6.98 11.60
CA ASN A 331 -4.01 6.06 12.06
C ASN A 331 -3.46 4.66 12.31
N LEU A 332 -2.51 4.20 11.50
CA LEU A 332 -1.85 2.92 11.68
C LEU A 332 -1.05 2.89 12.98
N ILE A 333 -0.30 3.97 13.27
CA ILE A 333 0.42 4.12 14.54
C ILE A 333 -0.55 4.07 15.73
N LYS A 334 -1.62 4.87 15.70
CA LYS A 334 -2.65 4.86 16.76
C LYS A 334 -3.27 3.48 16.98
N LYS A 335 -3.54 2.75 15.89
CA LYS A 335 -4.05 1.39 15.96
C LYS A 335 -3.02 0.43 16.56
N ALA A 336 -1.76 0.47 16.16
CA ALA A 336 -0.69 -0.34 16.75
C ALA A 336 -0.52 -0.08 18.25
N VAL A 337 -0.58 1.19 18.67
CA VAL A 337 -0.56 1.58 20.09
C VAL A 337 -1.76 1.01 20.85
N SER A 338 -2.95 0.99 20.26
CA SER A 338 -4.13 0.36 20.86
C SER A 338 -3.95 -1.15 21.07
N LEU A 339 -3.11 -1.79 20.25
CA LEU A 339 -2.70 -3.20 20.32
C LEU A 339 -1.45 -3.41 21.22
N LYS A 340 -1.09 -2.42 22.05
CA LYS A 340 0.02 -2.49 23.04
C LYS A 340 1.43 -2.41 22.44
N ILE A 341 1.60 -1.89 21.25
CA ILE A 341 2.91 -1.47 20.76
C ILE A 341 3.26 -0.13 21.40
N ASP A 342 4.52 0.06 21.82
CA ASP A 342 5.00 1.35 22.31
C ASP A 342 4.87 2.41 21.20
N PRO A 343 4.39 3.63 21.48
CA PRO A 343 4.29 4.68 20.49
C PRO A 343 5.61 4.96 19.72
N LYS A 344 6.74 4.92 20.42
CA LYS A 344 8.05 5.16 19.82
C LYS A 344 8.44 4.03 18.86
N GLU A 345 8.13 2.79 19.22
CA GLU A 345 8.31 1.62 18.35
C GLU A 345 7.41 1.71 17.10
N ALA A 346 6.13 2.04 17.28
CA ALA A 346 5.21 2.21 16.15
C ALA A 346 5.65 3.33 15.20
N ILE A 347 6.19 4.46 15.73
CA ILE A 347 6.76 5.54 14.92
C ILE A 347 8.02 5.04 14.18
N LYS A 348 8.89 4.28 14.85
CA LYS A 348 10.09 3.71 14.24
C LYS A 348 9.76 2.79 13.05
N MET A 349 8.66 2.05 13.12
CA MET A 349 8.18 1.17 12.04
C MET A 349 7.74 1.92 10.77
N VAL A 350 7.48 3.23 10.86
CA VAL A 350 7.11 4.09 9.73
C VAL A 350 8.09 5.24 9.49
N THR A 351 9.30 5.19 10.03
CA THR A 351 10.32 6.23 9.88
C THR A 351 11.70 5.62 9.66
N PHE A 352 12.40 5.30 10.73
CA PHE A 352 13.76 4.78 10.71
C PHE A 352 13.87 3.42 10.00
N ASN A 353 12.99 2.48 10.31
CA ASN A 353 13.06 1.13 9.75
C ASN A 353 12.92 1.11 8.21
N PRO A 354 11.91 1.76 7.58
CA PRO A 354 11.85 1.85 6.12
C PRO A 354 13.04 2.60 5.52
N ALA A 355 13.48 3.71 6.15
CA ALA A 355 14.62 4.46 5.66
C ALA A 355 15.89 3.60 5.58
N GLU A 356 16.21 2.85 6.63
CA GLU A 356 17.36 1.95 6.67
C GLU A 356 17.23 0.79 5.67
N HIS A 357 16.01 0.28 5.46
CA HIS A 357 15.79 -0.83 4.53
C HIS A 357 16.04 -0.44 3.08
N TYR A 358 15.50 0.70 2.66
CA TYR A 358 15.62 1.17 1.29
C TYR A 358 16.84 2.08 1.07
N GLY A 359 17.61 2.40 2.12
CA GLY A 359 18.77 3.29 2.04
C GLY A 359 18.39 4.75 1.77
N LEU A 360 17.26 5.21 2.35
CA LEU A 360 16.78 6.58 2.18
C LEU A 360 17.50 7.53 3.15
N ASN A 361 17.81 8.73 2.68
CA ASN A 361 18.47 9.74 3.50
C ASN A 361 17.47 10.57 4.33
N CYS A 362 16.44 9.95 4.91
CA CYS A 362 15.43 10.58 5.76
C CYS A 362 15.05 9.63 6.92
N GLY A 363 13.96 9.87 7.64
CA GLY A 363 13.40 8.96 8.64
C GLY A 363 14.00 9.05 10.04
N ALA A 364 14.94 9.97 10.27
CA ALA A 364 15.44 10.35 11.59
C ALA A 364 15.79 11.85 11.62
N ILE A 365 15.73 12.47 12.82
CA ILE A 365 16.23 13.82 13.06
C ILE A 365 17.70 13.65 13.47
N GLU A 366 18.58 13.61 12.46
CA GLU A 366 20.02 13.38 12.60
C GLU A 366 20.81 14.20 11.60
N GLU A 367 22.04 14.58 11.97
CA GLU A 367 22.95 15.33 11.11
C GLU A 367 23.16 14.64 9.75
N GLY A 368 23.01 15.42 8.68
CA GLY A 368 23.17 14.99 7.28
C GLY A 368 21.95 14.35 6.65
N ARG A 369 20.88 14.05 7.41
CA ARG A 369 19.62 13.55 6.85
C ARG A 369 18.74 14.69 6.32
N ILE A 370 17.86 14.36 5.39
CA ILE A 370 16.83 15.30 4.86
C ILE A 370 15.91 15.73 6.00
N ALA A 371 15.68 17.03 6.10
CA ALA A 371 14.90 17.65 7.15
C ALA A 371 13.38 17.54 6.89
N ASN A 372 12.88 16.31 6.95
CA ASN A 372 11.46 15.97 6.92
C ASN A 372 11.00 15.60 8.33
N PHE A 373 10.16 16.43 8.93
CA PHE A 373 9.72 16.23 10.31
C PHE A 373 8.37 16.89 10.58
N SER A 374 7.75 16.49 11.70
CA SER A 374 6.44 16.97 12.11
C SER A 374 6.45 17.35 13.60
N LEU A 375 5.63 18.33 13.98
CA LEU A 375 5.34 18.68 15.36
C LEU A 375 4.03 18.02 15.80
N VAL A 376 4.10 17.24 16.88
CA VAL A 376 2.94 16.56 17.49
C VAL A 376 2.73 17.01 18.94
N ASP A 377 1.49 16.92 19.42
CA ASP A 377 1.14 17.19 20.83
C ASP A 377 1.76 16.17 21.79
N ASP A 378 1.62 14.89 21.47
CA ASP A 378 2.24 13.76 22.16
C ASP A 378 2.35 12.54 21.24
N LEU A 379 3.14 11.54 21.64
CA LEU A 379 3.42 10.36 20.81
C LEU A 379 2.25 9.35 20.75
N THR A 380 1.22 9.51 21.57
CA THR A 380 0.07 8.58 21.64
C THR A 380 -1.11 9.09 20.80
N ASN A 381 -1.45 10.37 20.96
CA ASN A 381 -2.55 11.01 20.24
C ASN A 381 -2.14 11.39 18.82
N LEU A 382 -0.87 11.80 18.63
CA LEU A 382 -0.30 12.17 17.32
C LEU A 382 -1.19 13.20 16.60
N ASN A 383 -1.59 14.27 17.30
CA ASN A 383 -2.21 15.40 16.65
C ASN A 383 -1.11 16.27 16.05
N ILE A 384 -1.04 16.25 14.73
CA ILE A 384 0.00 16.92 13.96
C ILE A 384 -0.42 18.36 13.75
N SER A 385 0.37 19.32 14.20
CA SER A 385 0.12 20.75 14.02
C SER A 385 0.93 21.36 12.89
N LYS A 386 2.17 20.92 12.70
CA LYS A 386 3.07 21.44 11.67
C LYS A 386 3.83 20.31 11.00
N VAL A 387 4.12 20.48 9.69
CA VAL A 387 4.96 19.56 8.93
C VAL A 387 5.96 20.35 8.09
N TRP A 388 7.21 19.92 8.13
CA TRP A 388 8.29 20.44 7.30
C TRP A 388 8.78 19.35 6.35
N VAL A 389 9.05 19.76 5.12
CA VAL A 389 9.68 18.93 4.10
C VAL A 389 10.90 19.70 3.57
N HIS A 390 12.07 19.07 3.59
CA HIS A 390 13.34 19.70 3.27
C HIS A 390 13.55 21.02 4.06
N GLY A 391 13.13 21.04 5.32
CA GLY A 391 13.21 22.22 6.19
C GLY A 391 12.19 23.33 5.91
N GLU A 392 11.40 23.24 4.85
CA GLU A 392 10.34 24.19 4.53
C GLU A 392 9.02 23.79 5.18
N LEU A 393 8.34 24.74 5.85
CA LEU A 393 7.03 24.52 6.46
C LEU A 393 5.98 24.36 5.34
N VAL A 394 5.37 23.18 5.25
CA VAL A 394 4.39 22.83 4.20
C VAL A 394 2.97 22.63 4.73
N VAL A 395 2.82 22.42 6.05
CA VAL A 395 1.53 22.36 6.74
C VAL A 395 1.59 23.15 8.03
N ASP A 396 0.57 23.98 8.29
CA ASP A 396 0.39 24.72 9.53
C ASP A 396 -1.06 24.59 10.02
N GLU A 397 -1.25 24.07 11.25
CA GLU A 397 -2.56 23.82 11.88
C GLU A 397 -3.55 23.05 10.95
N GLY A 398 -3.02 22.08 10.20
CA GLY A 398 -3.78 21.26 9.26
C GLY A 398 -4.02 21.90 7.88
N GLU A 399 -3.64 23.17 7.70
CA GLU A 399 -3.73 23.84 6.40
C GLU A 399 -2.45 23.59 5.58
N VAL A 400 -2.62 23.15 4.35
CA VAL A 400 -1.52 22.93 3.39
C VAL A 400 -1.12 24.26 2.77
N LEU A 401 0.17 24.59 2.80
CA LEU A 401 0.70 25.91 2.41
C LEU A 401 1.15 26.01 0.95
N PHE A 402 0.89 25.00 0.13
CA PHE A 402 1.23 25.00 -1.29
C PHE A 402 0.03 24.64 -2.16
N GLU A 403 0.09 25.00 -3.43
CA GLU A 403 -0.91 24.67 -4.44
C GLU A 403 -0.36 23.62 -5.41
N VAL A 404 -1.25 22.78 -5.92
CA VAL A 404 -0.94 21.75 -6.90
C VAL A 404 -1.50 22.15 -8.26
N GLU A 405 -0.68 22.06 -9.31
CA GLU A 405 -1.14 22.29 -10.67
C GLU A 405 -2.07 21.16 -11.14
N PRO A 406 -3.10 21.45 -11.96
CA PRO A 406 -3.94 20.42 -12.56
C PRO A 406 -3.09 19.37 -13.29
N PRO A 407 -3.37 18.07 -13.10
CA PRO A 407 -2.58 17.02 -13.70
C PRO A 407 -2.79 16.95 -15.23
N GLU A 408 -1.79 16.49 -15.94
CA GLU A 408 -1.92 16.13 -17.35
C GLU A 408 -2.76 14.85 -17.48
N ILE A 409 -3.63 14.81 -18.48
CA ILE A 409 -4.46 13.64 -18.77
C ILE A 409 -3.74 12.76 -19.77
N ILE A 410 -3.34 11.55 -19.33
CA ILE A 410 -2.79 10.50 -20.18
C ILE A 410 -3.64 9.24 -20.08
N ASN A 411 -3.80 8.51 -21.17
CA ASN A 411 -4.61 7.29 -21.15
C ASN A 411 -4.29 6.35 -22.33
N ASN A 412 -4.56 5.07 -22.12
CA ASN A 412 -4.61 4.05 -23.16
C ASN A 412 -5.97 3.35 -23.09
N PHE A 413 -6.95 3.90 -23.82
CA PHE A 413 -8.33 3.44 -23.75
C PHE A 413 -8.94 3.33 -25.17
N VAL A 414 -9.06 2.10 -25.66
CA VAL A 414 -9.54 1.76 -26.99
C VAL A 414 -10.66 0.73 -26.87
N LEU A 415 -11.90 1.19 -26.81
CA LEU A 415 -13.08 0.34 -26.71
C LEU A 415 -14.18 0.88 -27.63
N ASP A 416 -14.73 0.04 -28.50
CA ASP A 416 -15.92 0.33 -29.27
C ASP A 416 -17.18 0.29 -28.40
N GLU A 417 -18.29 0.84 -28.88
CA GLU A 417 -19.58 0.76 -28.19
C GLU A 417 -20.02 -0.70 -28.06
N VAL A 418 -20.37 -1.10 -26.82
CA VAL A 418 -20.88 -2.44 -26.53
C VAL A 418 -22.40 -2.47 -26.50
N THR A 419 -22.98 -3.61 -26.85
CA THR A 419 -24.42 -3.85 -26.90
C THR A 419 -24.86 -4.84 -25.82
N PRO A 420 -26.15 -4.90 -25.45
CA PRO A 420 -26.62 -5.91 -24.49
C PRO A 420 -26.30 -7.36 -24.88
N GLU A 421 -26.27 -7.66 -26.17
CA GLU A 421 -25.97 -8.98 -26.70
C GLU A 421 -24.54 -9.45 -26.39
N ASP A 422 -23.61 -8.50 -26.24
CA ASP A 422 -22.20 -8.78 -25.89
C ASP A 422 -22.08 -9.35 -24.46
N PHE A 423 -23.07 -9.14 -23.62
CA PHE A 423 -23.12 -9.65 -22.24
C PHE A 423 -24.02 -10.89 -22.08
N ASP A 424 -24.50 -11.49 -23.18
CA ASP A 424 -25.31 -12.70 -23.14
C ASP A 424 -24.45 -13.96 -23.17
N VAL A 425 -24.64 -14.84 -22.20
CA VAL A 425 -24.04 -16.18 -22.20
C VAL A 425 -24.91 -17.08 -23.05
N ILE A 426 -24.46 -17.34 -24.28
CA ILE A 426 -25.22 -18.11 -25.26
C ILE A 426 -24.83 -19.59 -25.17
N MET A 427 -25.83 -20.47 -25.08
CA MET A 427 -25.66 -21.89 -25.19
C MET A 427 -26.09 -22.38 -26.59
N GLU A 428 -25.16 -23.01 -27.31
CA GLU A 428 -25.52 -23.66 -28.56
C GLU A 428 -26.41 -24.88 -28.27
N MET A 429 -27.64 -24.87 -28.77
CA MET A 429 -28.63 -25.89 -28.60
C MET A 429 -29.13 -26.35 -29.96
N ASP A 430 -29.45 -27.63 -30.08
CA ASP A 430 -30.16 -28.11 -31.28
C ASP A 430 -31.59 -27.48 -31.35
N TYR A 431 -32.21 -27.59 -32.50
CA TYR A 431 -33.52 -26.96 -32.73
C TYR A 431 -34.63 -27.49 -31.81
N VAL A 432 -34.58 -28.77 -31.40
CA VAL A 432 -35.58 -29.37 -30.53
C VAL A 432 -35.42 -28.89 -29.10
N SER A 433 -34.20 -28.90 -28.60
CA SER A 433 -33.86 -28.41 -27.26
C SER A 433 -34.15 -26.90 -27.11
N SER A 434 -33.97 -26.10 -28.16
CA SER A 434 -34.27 -24.66 -28.13
C SER A 434 -35.74 -24.29 -27.95
N LEU A 435 -36.65 -25.26 -28.09
CA LEU A 435 -38.12 -25.10 -27.91
C LEU A 435 -38.59 -25.43 -26.49
N MET A 436 -37.70 -25.91 -25.62
CA MET A 436 -38.01 -26.31 -24.24
C MET A 436 -37.33 -25.35 -23.25
N ASP A 437 -37.99 -25.11 -22.11
CA ASP A 437 -37.35 -24.45 -20.98
C ASP A 437 -36.35 -25.43 -20.36
N GLU A 438 -35.07 -25.26 -20.66
CA GLU A 438 -34.00 -26.13 -20.19
C GLU A 438 -33.16 -25.41 -19.10
N SER A 439 -32.39 -26.18 -18.40
CA SER A 439 -31.40 -25.65 -17.43
C SER A 439 -30.04 -26.27 -17.68
N THR A 440 -29.01 -25.57 -17.33
CA THR A 440 -27.63 -26.08 -17.38
C THR A 440 -26.90 -25.78 -16.08
N ASN A 441 -25.83 -26.56 -15.80
CA ASN A 441 -24.96 -26.31 -14.68
C ASN A 441 -23.77 -25.47 -15.14
N VAL A 442 -23.55 -24.40 -14.41
CA VAL A 442 -22.44 -23.45 -14.64
C VAL A 442 -21.57 -23.38 -13.40
N TYR A 443 -20.31 -23.04 -13.59
CA TYR A 443 -19.47 -22.54 -12.50
C TYR A 443 -19.71 -21.04 -12.31
N ALA A 444 -19.83 -20.63 -11.04
CA ALA A 444 -19.91 -19.23 -10.66
C ALA A 444 -18.80 -18.90 -9.65
N ILE A 445 -18.33 -17.67 -9.71
CA ILE A 445 -17.43 -17.09 -8.70
C ILE A 445 -18.27 -16.84 -7.43
N GLU A 446 -17.79 -17.23 -6.26
CA GLU A 446 -18.39 -16.85 -4.99
C GLU A 446 -17.49 -15.82 -4.30
N ALA A 447 -17.99 -14.60 -4.18
CA ALA A 447 -17.31 -13.49 -3.52
C ALA A 447 -17.73 -13.42 -2.05
N TYR A 448 -16.79 -13.01 -1.19
CA TYR A 448 -17.01 -12.85 0.25
C TYR A 448 -16.70 -11.39 0.65
N ASP A 449 -17.47 -10.87 1.61
CA ASP A 449 -17.26 -9.49 2.08
C ASP A 449 -15.96 -9.39 2.89
N GLY A 450 -15.08 -8.47 2.48
CA GLY A 450 -13.80 -8.24 3.15
C GLY A 450 -12.72 -9.30 2.90
N ASP A 451 -12.92 -10.21 1.93
CA ASP A 451 -11.95 -11.24 1.59
C ASP A 451 -11.56 -11.15 0.09
N LEU A 452 -10.27 -11.31 -0.20
CA LEU A 452 -9.75 -11.35 -1.57
C LEU A 452 -9.84 -12.77 -2.18
N ILE A 453 -9.87 -13.80 -1.33
CA ILE A 453 -10.04 -15.19 -1.75
C ILE A 453 -11.49 -15.41 -2.18
N THR A 454 -11.69 -16.14 -3.26
CA THR A 454 -13.01 -16.43 -3.81
C THR A 454 -13.31 -17.93 -3.77
N GLY A 455 -14.60 -18.28 -3.84
CA GLY A 455 -15.06 -19.65 -4.01
C GLY A 455 -15.35 -20.01 -5.48
N LYS A 456 -15.33 -21.31 -5.79
CA LYS A 456 -15.85 -21.88 -7.02
C LYS A 456 -17.09 -22.71 -6.70
N VAL A 457 -18.26 -22.27 -7.17
CA VAL A 457 -19.53 -22.92 -6.88
C VAL A 457 -20.22 -23.37 -8.16
N GLU A 458 -20.97 -24.47 -8.05
CA GLU A 458 -21.79 -24.98 -9.14
C GLU A 458 -23.24 -24.56 -8.94
N GLU A 459 -23.84 -23.92 -9.96
CA GLU A 459 -25.22 -23.44 -9.93
C GLU A 459 -25.98 -23.93 -11.16
N THR A 460 -27.25 -24.31 -10.95
CA THR A 460 -28.15 -24.66 -12.03
C THR A 460 -28.95 -23.43 -12.44
N LEU A 461 -28.80 -23.01 -13.70
CA LEU A 461 -29.45 -21.81 -14.25
C LEU A 461 -30.37 -22.17 -15.41
N PHE A 462 -31.46 -21.40 -15.55
CA PHE A 462 -32.42 -21.55 -16.64
C PHE A 462 -31.88 -20.99 -17.94
N ILE A 463 -32.29 -21.60 -19.06
CA ILE A 463 -31.99 -21.14 -20.41
C ILE A 463 -33.29 -20.60 -21.01
N LYS A 464 -33.25 -19.36 -21.50
CA LYS A 464 -34.36 -18.74 -22.22
C LYS A 464 -33.83 -18.13 -23.52
N ASN A 465 -34.45 -18.53 -24.65
CA ASN A 465 -34.03 -18.04 -25.99
C ASN A 465 -32.51 -18.28 -26.24
N LYS A 466 -31.99 -19.46 -25.83
CA LYS A 466 -30.56 -19.81 -25.87
C LYS A 466 -29.64 -19.04 -24.93
N VAL A 467 -30.14 -18.08 -24.17
CA VAL A 467 -29.37 -17.29 -23.21
C VAL A 467 -29.53 -17.88 -21.81
N ILE A 468 -28.43 -18.15 -21.12
CA ILE A 468 -28.43 -18.57 -19.72
C ILE A 468 -28.82 -17.39 -18.86
N GLN A 469 -29.83 -17.53 -18.03
CA GLN A 469 -30.42 -16.46 -17.23
C GLN A 469 -29.83 -16.42 -15.81
N PRO A 470 -29.60 -15.22 -15.24
CA PRO A 470 -29.23 -15.09 -13.83
C PRO A 470 -30.35 -15.58 -12.90
N ASN A 471 -30.02 -15.94 -11.66
CA ASN A 471 -30.99 -16.34 -10.65
C ASN A 471 -30.88 -15.46 -9.40
N LEU A 472 -31.57 -14.33 -9.42
CA LEU A 472 -31.53 -13.32 -8.35
C LEU A 472 -32.01 -13.84 -6.98
N LYS A 473 -32.83 -14.92 -6.96
CA LYS A 473 -33.29 -15.55 -5.71
C LYS A 473 -32.18 -16.32 -5.01
N LYS A 474 -31.21 -16.79 -5.78
CA LYS A 474 -30.03 -17.50 -5.28
C LYS A 474 -28.79 -16.60 -5.21
N ASP A 475 -28.98 -15.29 -5.48
CA ASP A 475 -27.89 -14.32 -5.60
C ASP A 475 -26.86 -14.72 -6.68
N VAL A 476 -27.30 -15.23 -7.81
CA VAL A 476 -26.46 -15.53 -8.95
C VAL A 476 -26.75 -14.49 -10.04
N ILE A 477 -25.80 -13.60 -10.27
CA ILE A 477 -25.90 -12.50 -11.24
C ILE A 477 -24.83 -12.66 -12.33
N LYS A 478 -24.90 -11.81 -13.36
CA LYS A 478 -23.90 -11.80 -14.43
C LYS A 478 -22.63 -11.04 -13.99
N ILE A 479 -21.49 -11.48 -14.48
CA ILE A 479 -20.20 -10.78 -14.44
C ILE A 479 -19.59 -10.82 -15.83
N ALA A 480 -18.91 -9.75 -16.22
CA ALA A 480 -18.07 -9.76 -17.43
C ALA A 480 -16.80 -8.95 -17.24
N VAL A 481 -15.75 -9.35 -17.97
CA VAL A 481 -14.52 -8.55 -18.14
C VAL A 481 -14.41 -8.16 -19.60
N VAL A 482 -14.28 -6.84 -19.84
CA VAL A 482 -14.25 -6.23 -21.17
C VAL A 482 -12.87 -5.65 -21.42
N ASN A 483 -12.19 -6.14 -22.46
CA ASN A 483 -10.90 -5.61 -22.87
C ASN A 483 -11.01 -4.16 -23.33
N ARG A 484 -10.24 -3.26 -22.72
CA ARG A 484 -10.24 -1.83 -23.07
C ARG A 484 -9.02 -1.38 -23.88
N TYR A 485 -8.19 -2.32 -24.32
CA TYR A 485 -6.92 -2.06 -25.02
C TYR A 485 -7.01 -2.35 -26.53
N GLY A 486 -8.21 -2.44 -27.08
CA GLY A 486 -8.45 -2.69 -28.51
C GLY A 486 -8.43 -4.17 -28.91
N GLY A 487 -8.35 -5.10 -27.97
CA GLY A 487 -8.40 -6.55 -28.23
C GLY A 487 -9.80 -7.06 -28.61
N GLY A 488 -10.86 -6.32 -28.24
CA GLY A 488 -12.25 -6.69 -28.52
C GLY A 488 -12.78 -7.89 -27.73
N ASN A 489 -12.03 -8.46 -26.80
CA ASN A 489 -12.44 -9.60 -26.00
C ASN A 489 -13.43 -9.19 -24.92
N ILE A 490 -14.47 -10.00 -24.74
CA ILE A 490 -15.41 -9.92 -23.60
C ILE A 490 -15.61 -11.33 -23.06
N THR A 491 -15.20 -11.54 -21.83
CA THR A 491 -15.47 -12.81 -21.12
C THR A 491 -16.67 -12.64 -20.23
N ASN A 492 -17.68 -13.47 -20.41
CA ASN A 492 -18.89 -13.52 -19.62
C ASN A 492 -18.89 -14.68 -18.64
N GLY A 493 -19.43 -14.45 -17.43
CA GLY A 493 -19.55 -15.45 -16.37
C GLY A 493 -20.71 -15.19 -15.44
N PHE A 494 -20.71 -15.90 -14.31
CA PHE A 494 -21.69 -15.70 -13.24
C PHE A 494 -20.95 -15.54 -11.91
N ILE A 495 -21.55 -14.70 -11.05
CA ILE A 495 -21.02 -14.40 -9.73
C ILE A 495 -22.10 -14.40 -8.67
N LYS A 496 -21.71 -14.69 -7.43
CA LYS A 496 -22.54 -14.75 -6.25
C LYS A 496 -21.86 -14.01 -5.10
N GLY A 497 -22.64 -13.53 -4.12
CA GLY A 497 -22.13 -12.85 -2.92
C GLY A 497 -22.41 -11.32 -2.93
N PHE A 498 -22.81 -10.75 -4.05
CA PHE A 498 -23.11 -9.30 -4.16
C PHE A 498 -24.54 -8.93 -3.72
N ASN A 499 -25.48 -9.86 -3.74
CA ASN A 499 -26.89 -9.64 -3.39
C ASN A 499 -27.62 -8.57 -4.23
N LEU A 500 -27.09 -8.15 -5.37
CA LEU A 500 -27.69 -7.17 -6.25
C LEU A 500 -29.09 -7.61 -6.69
N LYS A 501 -30.09 -6.73 -6.58
CA LYS A 501 -31.50 -7.02 -6.89
C LYS A 501 -31.95 -6.44 -8.22
N LYS A 502 -31.29 -5.38 -8.68
CA LYS A 502 -31.56 -4.67 -9.93
C LYS A 502 -30.33 -3.91 -10.37
N GLY A 503 -30.30 -3.47 -11.63
CA GLY A 503 -29.24 -2.63 -12.16
C GLY A 503 -27.92 -3.36 -12.40
N ALA A 504 -26.89 -2.57 -12.60
CA ALA A 504 -25.52 -2.97 -12.82
C ALA A 504 -24.53 -1.92 -12.28
N PHE A 505 -23.31 -2.33 -11.98
CA PHE A 505 -22.21 -1.40 -11.77
C PHE A 505 -20.90 -1.95 -12.35
N ALA A 506 -20.04 -1.03 -12.76
CA ALA A 506 -18.82 -1.33 -13.48
C ALA A 506 -17.64 -0.47 -13.01
N ALA A 507 -16.43 -0.96 -13.24
CA ALA A 507 -15.19 -0.26 -12.94
C ALA A 507 -14.12 -0.52 -14.00
N SER A 508 -13.33 0.49 -14.35
CA SER A 508 -12.05 0.32 -15.08
C SER A 508 -10.88 0.08 -14.13
N VAL A 509 -11.11 0.12 -12.83
CA VAL A 509 -10.17 -0.31 -11.81
C VAL A 509 -10.43 -1.78 -11.52
N ALA A 510 -9.57 -2.63 -12.02
CA ALA A 510 -9.68 -4.09 -11.91
C ALA A 510 -8.28 -4.71 -11.91
N HIS A 511 -7.80 -5.07 -10.74
CA HIS A 511 -6.42 -5.52 -10.52
C HIS A 511 -6.07 -6.78 -11.31
N ASP A 512 -4.86 -6.84 -11.96
CA ASP A 512 -3.91 -5.71 -12.12
C ASP A 512 -3.95 -5.14 -13.53
N SER A 513 -4.57 -5.86 -14.47
CA SER A 513 -4.60 -5.49 -15.90
C SER A 513 -5.53 -4.33 -16.21
N HIS A 514 -6.43 -3.96 -15.30
CA HIS A 514 -7.39 -2.87 -15.41
C HIS A 514 -8.26 -2.89 -16.66
N ASN A 515 -8.63 -4.08 -17.11
CA ASN A 515 -9.76 -4.24 -18.02
C ASN A 515 -11.05 -3.87 -17.30
N ILE A 516 -12.11 -3.49 -18.02
CA ILE A 516 -13.37 -3.13 -17.37
C ILE A 516 -14.05 -4.37 -16.81
N VAL A 517 -14.32 -4.37 -15.51
CA VAL A 517 -15.14 -5.40 -14.87
C VAL A 517 -16.53 -4.85 -14.60
N VAL A 518 -17.57 -5.62 -14.91
CA VAL A 518 -18.97 -5.24 -14.73
C VAL A 518 -19.78 -6.40 -14.17
N ILE A 519 -20.65 -6.11 -13.21
CA ILE A 519 -21.68 -7.04 -12.76
C ILE A 519 -23.06 -6.44 -12.91
N GLY A 520 -24.06 -7.29 -13.10
CA GLY A 520 -25.43 -6.81 -13.26
C GLY A 520 -26.48 -7.89 -13.23
N THR A 521 -27.71 -7.47 -13.05
CA THR A 521 -28.88 -8.35 -13.05
C THR A 521 -29.44 -8.57 -14.45
N ASN A 522 -29.03 -7.78 -15.44
CA ASN A 522 -29.43 -7.86 -16.83
C ASN A 522 -28.35 -7.27 -17.77
N SER A 523 -28.37 -7.66 -19.03
CA SER A 523 -27.40 -7.25 -20.04
C SER A 523 -27.53 -5.78 -20.47
N GLU A 524 -28.76 -5.23 -20.43
CA GLU A 524 -29.02 -3.82 -20.83
C GLU A 524 -28.33 -2.83 -19.90
N ASP A 525 -28.43 -3.04 -18.58
CA ASP A 525 -27.77 -2.16 -17.60
C ASP A 525 -26.24 -2.38 -17.60
N MET A 526 -25.77 -3.61 -17.83
CA MET A 526 -24.32 -3.89 -17.96
C MET A 526 -23.72 -3.17 -19.17
N ALA A 527 -24.34 -3.28 -20.34
CA ALA A 527 -23.87 -2.58 -21.54
C ALA A 527 -23.87 -1.05 -21.34
N TYR A 528 -24.89 -0.53 -20.68
CA TYR A 528 -24.98 0.91 -20.42
C TYR A 528 -23.89 1.37 -19.43
N ALA A 529 -23.65 0.65 -18.35
CA ALA A 529 -22.57 0.96 -17.39
C ALA A 529 -21.18 0.96 -18.05
N VAL A 530 -20.89 -0.04 -18.90
CA VAL A 530 -19.63 -0.12 -19.64
C VAL A 530 -19.48 1.04 -20.63
N ASN A 531 -20.56 1.41 -21.35
CA ASN A 531 -20.52 2.54 -22.28
C ASN A 531 -20.30 3.89 -21.58
N LEU A 532 -20.84 4.10 -20.37
CA LEU A 532 -20.52 5.28 -19.55
C LEU A 532 -19.02 5.34 -19.21
N ILE A 533 -18.42 4.22 -18.79
CA ILE A 533 -16.96 4.16 -18.54
C ILE A 533 -16.19 4.43 -19.83
N ARG A 534 -16.64 3.91 -20.97
CA ARG A 534 -16.03 4.17 -22.29
C ARG A 534 -16.04 5.66 -22.64
N GLU A 535 -17.17 6.34 -22.41
CA GLU A 535 -17.31 7.78 -22.68
C GLU A 535 -16.41 8.62 -21.79
N ASN A 536 -16.31 8.28 -20.52
CA ASN A 536 -15.46 8.93 -19.52
C ASN A 536 -13.97 8.55 -19.64
N LYS A 537 -13.62 7.58 -20.51
CA LYS A 537 -12.26 7.04 -20.63
C LYS A 537 -11.73 6.38 -19.36
N GLY A 538 -12.62 5.87 -18.51
CA GLY A 538 -12.33 5.18 -17.26
C GLY A 538 -13.18 5.70 -16.10
N GLY A 539 -13.18 4.95 -15.02
CA GLY A 539 -13.89 5.30 -13.79
C GLY A 539 -14.83 4.22 -13.29
N PHE A 540 -15.79 4.65 -12.52
CA PHE A 540 -16.86 3.83 -11.96
C PHE A 540 -18.21 4.28 -12.53
N ALA A 541 -19.13 3.34 -12.72
CA ALA A 541 -20.50 3.62 -13.14
C ALA A 541 -21.50 2.77 -12.39
N VAL A 542 -22.61 3.35 -11.96
CA VAL A 542 -23.77 2.69 -11.32
C VAL A 542 -25.02 3.02 -12.12
N VAL A 543 -25.76 1.99 -12.52
CA VAL A 543 -26.90 2.13 -13.44
C VAL A 543 -28.08 1.26 -13.00
N SER A 544 -29.28 1.82 -13.06
CA SER A 544 -30.54 1.10 -13.12
C SER A 544 -31.51 1.88 -14.01
N LYS A 545 -31.68 1.44 -15.23
CA LYS A 545 -32.63 2.12 -16.18
C LYS A 545 -34.05 2.09 -15.69
N GLU A 546 -34.45 1.00 -15.00
CA GLU A 546 -35.80 0.87 -14.44
C GLU A 546 -36.09 1.97 -13.40
N ASP A 547 -35.11 2.32 -12.57
CA ASP A 547 -35.24 3.32 -11.50
C ASP A 547 -34.79 4.73 -11.93
N GLY A 548 -34.24 4.87 -13.14
CA GLY A 548 -33.65 6.12 -13.61
C GLY A 548 -32.38 6.51 -12.85
N ILE A 549 -31.64 5.52 -12.35
CA ILE A 549 -30.34 5.71 -11.68
C ILE A 549 -29.24 5.67 -12.72
N GLU A 550 -28.42 6.72 -12.71
CA GLU A 550 -27.20 6.85 -13.50
C GLU A 550 -26.26 7.80 -12.75
N ASP A 551 -25.12 7.28 -12.30
CA ASP A 551 -24.05 8.11 -11.73
C ASP A 551 -22.68 7.51 -12.02
N THR A 552 -21.65 8.38 -12.11
CA THR A 552 -20.28 8.00 -12.47
C THR A 552 -19.26 8.78 -11.65
N LEU A 553 -18.09 8.15 -11.43
CA LEU A 553 -16.86 8.85 -11.07
C LEU A 553 -15.88 8.70 -12.24
N GLU A 554 -15.49 9.81 -12.85
CA GLU A 554 -14.55 9.84 -13.96
C GLU A 554 -13.11 9.69 -13.47
N LEU A 555 -12.36 8.78 -14.10
CA LEU A 555 -10.95 8.57 -13.85
C LEU A 555 -10.17 8.67 -15.18
N PRO A 556 -10.01 9.90 -15.71
CA PRO A 556 -9.46 10.09 -17.06
C PRO A 556 -7.97 9.79 -17.19
N ILE A 557 -7.24 9.70 -16.07
CA ILE A 557 -5.81 9.41 -16.05
C ILE A 557 -5.62 7.90 -15.95
N ALA A 558 -5.19 7.31 -17.02
CA ALA A 558 -5.01 5.86 -17.20
C ALA A 558 -6.28 5.02 -16.93
N GLY A 559 -7.45 5.64 -16.74
CA GLY A 559 -8.66 4.97 -16.26
C GLY A 559 -8.60 4.57 -14.80
N LEU A 560 -7.66 5.11 -14.04
CA LEU A 560 -7.34 4.77 -12.65
C LEU A 560 -7.46 5.94 -11.69
N MET A 561 -7.07 7.14 -12.12
CA MET A 561 -6.97 8.32 -11.28
C MET A 561 -7.78 9.49 -11.85
N SER A 562 -8.30 10.29 -10.93
CA SER A 562 -9.04 11.51 -11.21
C SER A 562 -8.11 12.71 -11.41
N ASP A 563 -8.57 13.69 -12.18
CA ASP A 563 -7.97 15.03 -12.28
C ASP A 563 -8.45 15.98 -11.15
N LYS A 564 -9.25 15.47 -10.22
CA LYS A 564 -9.79 16.20 -9.07
C LYS A 564 -9.04 15.88 -7.79
N ASP A 565 -9.33 16.66 -6.75
CA ASP A 565 -8.79 16.48 -5.40
C ASP A 565 -9.43 15.31 -4.64
N LEU A 566 -8.84 15.01 -3.47
CA LEU A 566 -9.29 13.94 -2.60
C LEU A 566 -10.74 14.11 -2.14
N ASP A 567 -11.15 15.32 -1.77
CA ASP A 567 -12.49 15.59 -1.22
C ASP A 567 -13.59 15.26 -2.24
N TYR A 568 -13.38 15.68 -3.50
CA TYR A 568 -14.29 15.36 -4.58
C TYR A 568 -14.38 13.85 -4.83
N VAL A 569 -13.22 13.18 -4.92
CA VAL A 569 -13.17 11.74 -5.20
C VAL A 569 -13.78 10.93 -4.06
N ALA A 570 -13.48 11.27 -2.82
CA ALA A 570 -14.04 10.61 -1.64
C ALA A 570 -15.57 10.77 -1.55
N ALA A 571 -16.07 12.00 -1.76
CA ALA A 571 -17.51 12.28 -1.76
C ALA A 571 -18.24 11.50 -2.87
N LYS A 572 -17.66 11.43 -4.08
CA LYS A 572 -18.22 10.67 -5.20
C LYS A 572 -18.23 9.17 -4.94
N LEU A 573 -17.16 8.61 -4.39
CA LEU A 573 -17.09 7.18 -4.03
C LEU A 573 -18.16 6.85 -2.98
N ILE A 574 -18.35 7.68 -1.96
CA ILE A 574 -19.40 7.49 -0.96
C ILE A 574 -20.78 7.46 -1.65
N ALA A 575 -21.09 8.45 -2.51
CA ALA A 575 -22.35 8.50 -3.22
C ALA A 575 -22.60 7.27 -4.10
N LEU A 576 -21.57 6.79 -4.83
CA LEU A 576 -21.68 5.59 -5.65
C LEU A 576 -21.87 4.31 -4.79
N HIS A 577 -21.22 4.21 -3.64
CA HIS A 577 -21.43 3.11 -2.69
C HIS A 577 -22.87 3.09 -2.19
N ASP A 578 -23.44 4.25 -1.81
CA ASP A 578 -24.84 4.35 -1.38
C ASP A 578 -25.79 3.90 -2.48
N LEU A 579 -25.56 4.30 -3.73
CA LEU A 579 -26.36 3.85 -4.87
C LEU A 579 -26.26 2.34 -5.09
N VAL A 580 -25.07 1.74 -4.99
CA VAL A 580 -24.90 0.28 -5.11
C VAL A 580 -25.64 -0.45 -3.98
N HIS A 581 -25.65 0.08 -2.76
CA HIS A 581 -26.45 -0.45 -1.66
C HIS A 581 -27.97 -0.32 -1.94
N ASP A 582 -28.43 0.79 -2.52
CA ASP A 582 -29.84 0.97 -2.93
C ASP A 582 -30.26 -0.02 -4.02
N LEU A 583 -29.32 -0.49 -4.85
CA LEU A 583 -29.55 -1.56 -5.82
C LEU A 583 -29.61 -2.95 -5.15
N GLY A 584 -29.34 -3.05 -3.86
CA GLY A 584 -29.47 -4.27 -3.04
C GLY A 584 -28.17 -4.95 -2.63
N CYS A 585 -27.02 -4.44 -3.05
CA CYS A 585 -25.71 -4.95 -2.62
C CYS A 585 -25.51 -4.63 -1.13
N ASN A 586 -24.95 -5.58 -0.39
CA ASN A 586 -24.69 -5.43 1.05
C ASN A 586 -23.22 -5.58 1.43
N LEU A 587 -22.31 -5.60 0.44
CA LEU A 587 -20.88 -5.64 0.69
C LEU A 587 -20.39 -4.30 1.25
N THR A 588 -19.43 -4.37 2.14
CA THR A 588 -18.81 -3.18 2.78
C THR A 588 -18.05 -2.33 1.77
N ALA A 589 -17.38 -2.96 0.79
CA ALA A 589 -16.58 -2.29 -0.24
C ALA A 589 -16.85 -2.89 -1.64
N PRO A 590 -18.06 -2.66 -2.23
CA PRO A 590 -18.50 -3.37 -3.42
C PRO A 590 -17.60 -3.18 -4.66
N PHE A 591 -17.08 -1.97 -4.89
CA PHE A 591 -16.18 -1.71 -6.01
C PHE A 591 -14.80 -2.35 -5.81
N MET A 592 -14.29 -2.36 -4.57
CA MET A 592 -13.03 -3.03 -4.26
C MET A 592 -13.17 -4.54 -4.45
N THR A 593 -14.24 -5.14 -3.88
CA THR A 593 -14.54 -6.56 -4.10
C THR A 593 -14.65 -6.88 -5.59
N LEU A 594 -15.32 -6.02 -6.38
CA LEU A 594 -15.44 -6.22 -7.83
C LEU A 594 -14.07 -6.19 -8.53
N ALA A 595 -13.20 -5.25 -8.17
CA ALA A 595 -11.86 -5.09 -8.76
C ALA A 595 -11.00 -6.36 -8.61
N PHE A 596 -11.08 -7.02 -7.46
CA PHE A 596 -10.31 -8.24 -7.17
C PHE A 596 -10.90 -9.53 -7.80
N MET A 597 -12.07 -9.46 -8.42
CA MET A 597 -12.59 -10.61 -9.19
C MET A 597 -11.74 -10.92 -10.41
N ALA A 598 -10.99 -9.94 -10.91
CA ALA A 598 -10.09 -10.07 -12.05
C ALA A 598 -8.63 -10.39 -11.66
N LEU A 599 -8.26 -10.38 -10.37
CA LEU A 599 -6.89 -10.61 -9.91
C LEU A 599 -6.57 -12.12 -9.87
N LEU A 600 -5.87 -12.61 -10.91
CA LEU A 600 -5.64 -14.05 -11.12
C LEU A 600 -4.59 -14.66 -10.20
N VAL A 601 -3.74 -13.85 -9.56
CA VAL A 601 -2.70 -14.32 -8.62
C VAL A 601 -3.24 -14.63 -7.23
N ILE A 602 -4.49 -14.23 -6.94
CA ILE A 602 -5.18 -14.58 -5.68
C ILE A 602 -6.13 -15.78 -5.88
N PRO A 603 -6.14 -16.81 -4.98
CA PRO A 603 -7.07 -17.93 -5.06
C PRO A 603 -8.56 -17.50 -4.95
N ASN A 604 -9.56 -18.33 -5.40
CA ASN A 604 -9.41 -19.57 -6.15
C ASN A 604 -9.94 -19.42 -7.57
N PHE A 605 -11.14 -18.85 -7.79
CA PHE A 605 -11.83 -18.82 -9.06
C PHE A 605 -12.04 -17.37 -9.50
N LYS A 606 -11.45 -17.01 -10.62
CA LYS A 606 -11.34 -15.62 -11.10
C LYS A 606 -11.77 -15.51 -12.57
N ILE A 607 -11.77 -14.31 -13.11
CA ILE A 607 -12.14 -14.04 -14.49
C ILE A 607 -11.22 -12.96 -15.09
N SER A 608 -10.71 -13.19 -16.30
CA SER A 608 -10.02 -12.17 -17.10
C SER A 608 -10.77 -11.92 -18.41
N ASP A 609 -10.29 -10.99 -19.22
CA ASP A 609 -10.81 -10.75 -20.57
C ASP A 609 -10.61 -11.94 -21.51
N LEU A 610 -9.72 -12.89 -21.16
CA LEU A 610 -9.39 -14.08 -21.95
C LEU A 610 -10.16 -15.33 -21.50
N GLY A 611 -10.74 -15.37 -20.31
CA GLY A 611 -11.48 -16.53 -19.83
C GLY A 611 -11.68 -16.59 -18.31
N LEU A 612 -12.45 -17.60 -17.88
CA LEU A 612 -12.55 -17.96 -16.48
C LEU A 612 -11.29 -18.72 -16.05
N PHE A 613 -10.72 -18.32 -14.92
CA PHE A 613 -9.46 -18.82 -14.42
C PHE A 613 -9.65 -19.67 -13.15
N ASP A 614 -9.10 -20.86 -13.18
CA ASP A 614 -9.07 -21.79 -12.05
C ASP A 614 -7.65 -21.80 -11.48
N TYR A 615 -7.49 -21.19 -10.31
CA TYR A 615 -6.18 -21.06 -9.66
C TYR A 615 -5.56 -22.43 -9.27
N GLU A 616 -6.38 -23.41 -8.84
CA GLU A 616 -5.87 -24.73 -8.45
C GLU A 616 -5.19 -25.46 -9.62
N ASN A 617 -5.73 -25.28 -10.85
CA ASN A 617 -5.18 -25.85 -12.07
C ASN A 617 -4.23 -24.89 -12.81
N PHE A 618 -4.11 -23.66 -12.31
CA PHE A 618 -3.36 -22.54 -12.90
C PHE A 618 -3.61 -22.39 -14.41
N GLY A 619 -4.89 -22.25 -14.78
CA GLY A 619 -5.30 -22.19 -16.17
C GLY A 619 -6.78 -21.90 -16.39
N PHE A 620 -7.15 -21.74 -17.67
CA PHE A 620 -8.53 -21.52 -18.04
C PHE A 620 -9.42 -22.75 -17.82
N THR A 621 -10.69 -22.50 -17.55
CA THR A 621 -11.73 -23.51 -17.41
C THR A 621 -13.00 -23.11 -18.13
N ASP A 622 -13.79 -24.09 -18.54
CA ASP A 622 -15.09 -23.86 -19.18
C ASP A 622 -16.12 -23.35 -18.15
N LEU A 623 -16.96 -22.39 -18.57
CA LEU A 623 -18.08 -21.91 -17.77
C LEU A 623 -19.12 -23.00 -17.52
N ILE A 624 -19.40 -23.82 -18.54
CA ILE A 624 -20.42 -24.87 -18.49
C ILE A 624 -19.76 -26.19 -18.10
N LYS A 625 -20.28 -26.81 -17.04
CA LYS A 625 -19.78 -28.11 -16.60
C LYS A 625 -20.12 -29.17 -17.62
N GLN A 626 -19.12 -29.70 -18.29
CA GLN A 626 -19.27 -30.86 -19.15
C GLN A 626 -19.31 -32.14 -18.29
N TYR A 627 -20.43 -32.86 -18.28
CA TYR A 627 -20.42 -34.20 -17.75
C TYR A 627 -19.75 -35.11 -18.80
N LEU A 628 -18.60 -35.68 -18.47
CA LEU A 628 -18.03 -36.81 -19.24
C LEU A 628 -19.05 -37.95 -19.18
N ILE A 629 -19.74 -38.21 -20.30
CA ILE A 629 -20.67 -39.34 -20.49
C ILE A 629 -19.87 -40.61 -20.66
#